data_fa580fde430194bf1e62d8de176a455b
#
_entry.id   fa580fde430194bf1e62d8de176a455b
#
_cell.length_a   1.000
_cell.length_b   1.000
_cell.length_c   1.000
_cell.angle_alpha   90.00
_cell.angle_beta   90.00
_cell.angle_gamma   90.00
#
_symmetry.space_group_name_H-M   'P 1'
#
loop_
_entity.id
_entity.type
_entity.pdbx_description
1 polymer ?
#
loop_
_entity_poly.entity_id
_entity_poly.type
_entity_poly.pdbx_seq_one_letter_code
_entity_poly.pdbx_strand_id
1 'polypeptide(L)'
;MKEKYSELKKLDGFNVTIPHKTKIIPMLDTLSQRAELFGAVNTVKIENGKATGHNTDCFGFLRALEMADIKLGGNVLLCGSGGVARMFAFESILAGAN
;
A
#
# COMPACT_ATOMS: atom_id res chain seq x y z
N MET A 1 11.02 -9.93 -13.19
CA MET A 1 10.33 -10.03 -11.88
C MET A 1 10.03 -11.46 -11.48
N LYS A 2 9.42 -12.25 -12.35
CA LYS A 2 9.07 -13.65 -12.04
C LYS A 2 10.27 -14.52 -11.61
N GLU A 3 11.40 -14.36 -12.28
CA GLU A 3 12.60 -15.15 -11.99
C GLU A 3 13.15 -14.84 -10.60
N LYS A 4 13.12 -13.57 -10.19
CA LYS A 4 13.58 -13.15 -8.88
C LYS A 4 12.58 -13.45 -7.78
N TYR A 5 11.30 -13.56 -8.12
CA TYR A 5 10.25 -13.81 -7.15
C TYR A 5 10.43 -15.15 -6.44
N SER A 6 10.85 -16.18 -7.15
CA SER A 6 11.09 -17.49 -6.53
C SER A 6 12.20 -17.43 -5.48
N GLU A 7 13.20 -16.57 -5.66
CA GLU A 7 14.24 -16.34 -4.67
C GLU A 7 13.72 -15.50 -3.50
N LEU A 8 12.89 -14.47 -3.78
CA LEU A 8 12.30 -13.62 -2.77
C LEU A 8 11.39 -14.39 -1.83
N LYS A 9 10.71 -15.42 -2.33
CA LYS A 9 9.83 -16.26 -1.50
C LYS A 9 10.57 -17.06 -0.43
N LYS A 10 11.88 -17.17 -0.53
CA LYS A 10 12.70 -17.82 0.49
C LYS A 10 12.97 -16.90 1.69
N LEU A 11 12.68 -15.62 1.57
CA LEU A 11 12.82 -14.64 2.65
C LEU A 11 11.58 -14.65 3.55
N ASP A 12 11.70 -14.05 4.72
CA ASP A 12 10.55 -13.85 5.60
C ASP A 12 9.64 -12.72 5.12
N GLY A 13 10.20 -11.78 4.38
CA GLY A 13 9.47 -10.67 3.81
C GLY A 13 10.40 -9.77 3.02
N PHE A 14 9.82 -8.85 2.27
CA PHE A 14 10.58 -7.88 1.49
C PHE A 14 9.74 -6.66 1.16
N ASN A 15 10.42 -5.56 0.83
CA ASN A 15 9.78 -4.34 0.38
C ASN A 15 9.76 -4.24 -1.13
N VAL A 16 8.76 -3.55 -1.65
CA VAL A 16 8.55 -3.34 -3.09
C VAL A 16 8.40 -1.85 -3.35
N THR A 17 9.06 -1.37 -4.40
CA THR A 17 8.97 0.03 -4.80
C THR A 17 8.72 0.15 -6.30
N ILE A 18 8.67 1.36 -6.81
CA ILE A 18 8.49 1.63 -8.24
C ILE A 18 9.56 0.87 -9.06
N PRO A 19 9.18 0.24 -10.15
CA PRO A 19 7.86 0.18 -10.80
C PRO A 19 7.04 -1.08 -10.48
N HIS A 20 7.32 -1.78 -9.39
CA HIS A 20 6.81 -3.12 -9.12
C HIS A 20 5.60 -3.18 -8.20
N LYS A 21 5.17 -2.08 -7.59
CA LYS A 21 4.10 -2.07 -6.58
C LYS A 21 2.75 -2.63 -7.06
N THR A 22 2.44 -2.48 -8.34
CA THR A 22 1.23 -3.05 -8.94
C THR A 22 1.51 -4.36 -9.62
N LYS A 23 2.68 -4.49 -10.23
CA LYS A 23 3.05 -5.67 -11.03
C LYS A 23 3.25 -6.92 -10.18
N ILE A 24 3.54 -6.78 -8.90
CA ILE A 24 3.75 -7.92 -8.01
C ILE A 24 2.44 -8.57 -7.58
N ILE A 25 1.32 -7.85 -7.64
CA ILE A 25 0.04 -8.33 -7.12
C ILE A 25 -0.38 -9.69 -7.67
N PRO A 26 -0.30 -9.96 -8.98
CA PRO A 26 -0.68 -11.27 -9.51
C PRO A 26 0.18 -12.44 -9.00
N MET A 27 1.33 -12.17 -8.42
CA MET A 27 2.23 -13.20 -7.89
C MET A 27 1.96 -13.54 -6.44
N LEU A 28 1.14 -12.75 -5.75
CA LEU A 28 0.89 -12.90 -4.32
C LEU A 28 -0.31 -13.82 -4.07
N ASP A 29 -0.31 -14.48 -2.91
CA ASP A 29 -1.40 -15.37 -2.53
C ASP A 29 -2.60 -14.61 -1.97
N THR A 30 -2.34 -13.59 -1.16
CA THR A 30 -3.39 -12.75 -0.58
C THR A 30 -2.95 -11.31 -0.51
N LEU A 31 -3.93 -10.41 -0.31
CA LEU A 31 -3.69 -8.98 -0.11
C LEU A 31 -4.37 -8.52 1.17
N SER A 32 -3.74 -7.60 1.88
CA SER A 32 -4.39 -6.90 2.99
C SER A 32 -5.52 -6.02 2.44
N GLN A 33 -6.43 -5.61 3.32
CA GLN A 33 -7.55 -4.75 2.93
C GLN A 33 -7.08 -3.46 2.24
N ARG A 34 -6.07 -2.80 2.80
CA ARG A 34 -5.54 -1.55 2.22
C ARG A 34 -4.84 -1.78 0.89
N ALA A 35 -4.07 -2.86 0.77
CA ALA A 35 -3.38 -3.19 -0.47
C ALA A 35 -4.38 -3.47 -1.60
N GLU A 36 -5.45 -4.19 -1.29
CA GLU A 36 -6.51 -4.47 -2.26
C GLU A 36 -7.23 -3.19 -2.67
N LEU A 37 -7.57 -2.34 -1.70
CA LEU A 37 -8.27 -1.09 -1.94
C LEU A 37 -7.46 -0.13 -2.81
N PHE A 38 -6.15 -0.02 -2.55
CA PHE A 38 -5.28 0.91 -3.30
C PHE A 38 -4.73 0.32 -4.59
N GLY A 39 -4.80 -1.01 -4.74
CA GLY A 39 -4.26 -1.67 -5.91
C GLY A 39 -2.74 -1.58 -6.01
N ALA A 40 -2.05 -1.51 -4.88
CA ALA A 40 -0.59 -1.40 -4.83
C ALA A 40 -0.06 -2.04 -3.56
N VAL A 41 1.10 -2.70 -3.68
CA VAL A 41 1.78 -3.39 -2.59
C VAL A 41 3.19 -2.85 -2.45
N ASN A 42 3.59 -2.47 -1.24
CA ASN A 42 4.96 -2.05 -0.96
C ASN A 42 5.68 -2.99 0.00
N THR A 43 4.97 -3.90 0.64
CA THR A 43 5.54 -4.83 1.61
C THR A 43 4.90 -6.20 1.42
N VAL A 44 5.73 -7.23 1.39
CA VAL A 44 5.27 -8.61 1.27
C VAL A 44 5.79 -9.40 2.46
N LYS A 45 4.90 -10.11 3.13
CA LYS A 45 5.23 -11.00 4.23
C LYS A 45 5.07 -12.44 3.78
N ILE A 46 6.06 -13.26 4.06
CA ILE A 46 6.06 -14.68 3.71
C ILE A 46 5.87 -15.50 4.99
N GLU A 47 4.78 -16.24 5.07
CA GLU A 47 4.49 -17.15 6.19
C GLU A 47 4.03 -18.49 5.64
N ASN A 48 4.66 -19.57 6.07
CA ASN A 48 4.29 -20.94 5.65
C ASN A 48 4.20 -21.08 4.12
N GLY A 49 5.11 -20.43 3.42
CA GLY A 49 5.16 -20.47 1.96
C GLY A 49 4.13 -19.59 1.26
N LYS A 50 3.30 -18.87 2.01
CA LYS A 50 2.28 -17.97 1.46
C LYS A 50 2.71 -16.51 1.53
N ALA A 51 2.55 -15.81 0.42
CA ALA A 51 2.91 -14.40 0.29
C ALA A 51 1.66 -13.52 0.46
N THR A 52 1.71 -12.61 1.41
CA THR A 52 0.65 -11.62 1.66
C THR A 52 1.19 -10.23 1.37
N GLY A 53 0.50 -9.50 0.49
CA GLY A 53 0.87 -8.13 0.15
C GLY A 53 0.21 -7.11 1.06
N HIS A 54 0.99 -6.13 1.47
CA HIS A 54 0.53 -5.04 2.33
C HIS A 54 0.90 -3.70 1.70
N ASN A 55 0.15 -2.67 2.07
CA ASN A 55 0.48 -1.29 1.73
C ASN A 55 0.61 -0.51 3.02
N THR A 56 1.82 -0.05 3.33
CA THR A 56 2.11 0.70 4.56
C THR A 56 2.20 2.20 4.33
N ASP A 57 2.15 2.66 3.07
CA ASP A 57 2.23 4.09 2.74
C ASP A 57 1.07 4.87 3.36
N CYS A 58 -0.12 4.27 3.39
CA CYS A 58 -1.29 4.90 4.00
C CYS A 58 -1.10 5.14 5.50
N PHE A 59 -0.51 4.20 6.22
CA PHE A 59 -0.27 4.35 7.64
C PHE A 59 0.82 5.40 7.90
N GLY A 60 1.84 5.46 7.04
CA GLY A 60 2.87 6.50 7.10
C GLY A 60 2.27 7.88 6.90
N PHE A 61 1.37 8.02 5.93
CA PHE A 61 0.67 9.27 5.67
C PHE A 61 -0.17 9.69 6.87
N LEU A 62 -0.99 8.78 7.39
CA LEU A 62 -1.85 9.06 8.55
C LEU A 62 -1.02 9.42 9.78
N ARG A 63 0.08 8.72 10.01
CA ARG A 63 0.97 9.00 11.12
C ARG A 63 1.63 10.38 11.01
N ALA A 64 2.03 10.75 9.80
CA ALA A 64 2.62 12.07 9.55
C ALA A 64 1.63 13.19 9.86
N LEU A 65 0.36 13.02 9.48
CA LEU A 65 -0.70 13.98 9.81
C LEU A 65 -0.91 14.07 11.32
N GLU A 66 -0.93 12.95 12.02
CA GLU A 66 -1.07 12.89 13.47
C GLU A 66 0.06 13.64 14.18
N MET A 67 1.31 13.42 13.74
CA MET A 67 2.47 14.10 14.30
C MET A 67 2.47 15.60 14.03
N ALA A 68 1.87 16.05 12.93
CA ALA A 68 1.72 17.46 12.60
C ALA A 68 0.46 18.08 13.20
N ASP A 69 -0.32 17.30 13.96
CA ASP A 69 -1.59 17.71 14.57
C ASP A 69 -2.61 18.20 13.53
N ILE A 70 -2.63 17.52 12.38
CA ILE A 70 -3.58 17.82 11.30
C ILE A 70 -4.63 16.72 11.27
N LYS A 71 -5.91 17.11 11.29
CA LYS A 71 -7.01 16.16 11.15
C LYS A 71 -7.42 16.05 9.69
N LEU A 72 -7.49 14.80 9.21
CA LEU A 72 -7.98 14.54 7.86
C LEU A 72 -9.50 14.45 7.89
N GLY A 73 -10.14 15.36 7.19
CA GLY A 73 -11.60 15.41 7.15
C GLY A 73 -12.07 16.71 6.51
N GLY A 74 -13.40 16.91 6.49
CA GLY A 74 -13.98 18.08 5.87
C GLY A 74 -13.76 18.11 4.36
N ASN A 75 -13.40 19.28 3.84
CA ASN A 75 -13.13 19.45 2.41
C ASN A 75 -11.65 19.23 2.13
N VAL A 76 -11.35 18.28 1.25
CA VAL A 76 -9.98 17.93 0.86
C VAL A 76 -9.81 18.16 -0.64
N LEU A 77 -8.79 18.90 -1.00
CA LEU A 77 -8.39 19.10 -2.40
C LEU A 77 -7.19 18.20 -2.69
N LEU A 78 -7.34 17.32 -3.68
CA LEU A 78 -6.28 16.41 -4.10
C LEU A 78 -5.83 16.77 -5.51
N CYS A 79 -4.54 17.09 -5.65
CA CYS A 79 -3.94 17.43 -6.94
C CYS A 79 -3.10 16.26 -7.43
N GLY A 80 -3.50 15.66 -8.54
CA GLY A 80 -2.81 14.52 -9.13
C GLY A 80 -3.71 13.31 -9.31
N SER A 81 -3.23 12.30 -10.04
CA SER A 81 -4.00 11.10 -10.37
C SER A 81 -3.15 9.82 -10.34
N GLY A 82 -1.94 9.86 -9.81
CA GLY A 82 -1.09 8.69 -9.72
C GLY A 82 -1.50 7.73 -8.60
N GLY A 83 -0.73 6.67 -8.39
CA GLY A 83 -1.01 5.66 -7.36
C GLY A 83 -1.08 6.22 -5.95
N VAL A 84 -0.21 7.17 -5.63
CA VAL A 84 -0.21 7.84 -4.32
C VAL A 84 -1.48 8.68 -4.15
N ALA A 85 -1.94 9.34 -5.22
CA ALA A 85 -3.16 10.13 -5.19
C ALA A 85 -4.37 9.25 -4.85
N ARG A 86 -4.43 8.03 -5.38
CA ARG A 86 -5.50 7.07 -5.07
C ARG A 86 -5.52 6.73 -3.58
N MET A 87 -4.35 6.51 -2.98
CA MET A 87 -4.24 6.22 -1.55
C MET A 87 -4.75 7.41 -0.72
N PHE A 88 -4.33 8.63 -1.04
CA PHE A 88 -4.77 9.83 -0.33
C PHE A 88 -6.27 10.02 -0.45
N ALA A 89 -6.86 9.77 -1.64
CA ALA A 89 -8.29 9.89 -1.85
C ALA A 89 -9.07 8.90 -0.98
N PHE A 90 -8.68 7.63 -0.97
CA PHE A 90 -9.35 6.63 -0.15
C PHE A 90 -9.21 6.89 1.34
N GLU A 91 -8.02 7.27 1.81
CA GLU A 91 -7.83 7.57 3.23
C GLU A 91 -8.64 8.81 3.65
N SER A 92 -8.75 9.81 2.78
CA SER A 92 -9.58 10.98 3.04
C SER A 92 -11.06 10.61 3.20
N ILE A 93 -11.57 9.75 2.31
CA ILE A 93 -12.96 9.27 2.39
C ILE A 93 -13.17 8.44 3.65
N LEU A 94 -12.26 7.55 3.98
CA LEU A 94 -12.35 6.72 5.18
C LEU A 94 -12.32 7.55 6.46
N ALA A 95 -11.65 8.71 6.44
CA ALA A 95 -11.61 9.64 7.57
C ALA A 95 -12.83 10.58 7.63
N GLY A 96 -13.76 10.44 6.69
CA GLY A 96 -15.00 11.23 6.67
C GLY A 96 -14.92 12.52 5.88
N ALA A 97 -13.95 12.68 4.99
CA ALA A 97 -13.85 13.87 4.14
C ALA A 97 -14.92 13.87 3.05
N ASN A 98 -15.22 15.07 2.58
CA ASN A 98 -16.18 15.27 1.49
C ASN A 98 -15.48 15.27 0.12
#